data_860cc7822bff99d161eb50092d22eae7
#
_entry.id   860cc7822bff99d161eb50092d22eae7
#
_cell.length_a   1.000
_cell.length_b   1.000
_cell.length_c   1.000
_cell.angle_alpha   90.00
_cell.angle_beta   90.00
_cell.angle_gamma   90.00
#
_symmetry.space_group_name_H-M   'P 1'
#
loop_
_entity.id
_entity.type
_entity.pdbx_description
1 polymer ?
#
loop_
_entity_poly.entity_id
_entity_poly.type
_entity_poly.pdbx_seq_one_letter_code
_entity_poly.pdbx_strand_id
1 'polypeptide(L)'
;MKLTKLLLASTALTLAAGSAFAEVEMANEMTIVSWGGAYSNSQQQAYHNPYMEKTGVTIINDESSAEAVSKLRAMNEAGNITWDVVDVVAADALRLCDEGLAMEIDADEMLAPAPDGTPASEDFGDLLVGDCFIPQIVYSTTVGYRTDMVGDTPPTSICALFDTEGYPGKRALEKRPINNMEWALLCDGVAKDDVYDVLETDEGQQQALDKLATIKDDVIWWSAGADTPQLLADGEIVMGSTYNGRLFSVIEEQKQPVGMLWDAQVFDLDGWIIPAGLPEDRLARALDYVYFATDTQRLADQSKWISYGPARASSAPLVSTHAELGIEMAPHMPTDPENAKNTFLYNYEFWADYRDDIDAKFQAWLAQ
;
A
#
# COMPACT_ATOMS: atom_id res chain seq x y z
N MET A 1 -18.17 -89.44 30.66
CA MET A 1 -17.54 -88.82 29.52
C MET A 1 -17.99 -87.37 29.46
N LYS A 2 -17.16 -86.40 29.95
CA LYS A 2 -17.42 -84.94 29.91
C LYS A 2 -16.47 -84.32 28.90
N LEU A 3 -17.00 -83.77 27.77
CA LEU A 3 -16.20 -82.99 26.81
C LEU A 3 -16.05 -81.57 27.34
N THR A 4 -14.80 -81.16 27.51
CA THR A 4 -14.42 -79.82 27.86
C THR A 4 -14.18 -79.03 26.57
N LYS A 5 -14.95 -77.96 26.31
CA LYS A 5 -14.74 -77.01 25.19
C LYS A 5 -13.71 -76.00 25.58
N LEU A 6 -12.60 -75.94 24.89
CA LEU A 6 -11.62 -74.85 24.97
C LEU A 6 -12.11 -73.68 24.09
N LEU A 7 -12.34 -72.52 24.70
CA LEU A 7 -12.55 -71.26 24.00
C LEU A 7 -11.17 -70.56 23.81
N LEU A 8 -10.74 -70.43 22.57
CA LEU A 8 -9.63 -69.55 22.20
C LEU A 8 -10.19 -68.10 22.05
N ALA A 9 -9.74 -67.22 22.92
CA ALA A 9 -9.98 -65.78 22.78
C ALA A 9 -8.86 -65.18 21.92
N SER A 10 -9.19 -64.77 20.69
CA SER A 10 -8.29 -64.00 19.83
C SER A 10 -8.43 -62.50 20.17
N THR A 11 -7.44 -61.98 20.80
CA THR A 11 -7.30 -60.52 21.04
C THR A 11 -6.74 -59.90 19.77
N ALA A 12 -7.60 -59.22 19.01
CA ALA A 12 -7.19 -58.36 17.89
C ALA A 12 -6.64 -57.03 18.44
N LEU A 13 -5.35 -56.85 18.34
CA LEU A 13 -4.66 -55.57 18.64
C LEU A 13 -4.83 -54.70 17.43
N THR A 14 -5.79 -53.74 17.43
CA THR A 14 -5.90 -52.68 16.45
C THR A 14 -4.80 -51.63 16.77
N LEU A 15 -3.72 -51.67 16.00
CA LEU A 15 -2.80 -50.53 15.92
C LEU A 15 -3.53 -49.39 15.20
N ALA A 16 -3.99 -48.38 15.92
CA ALA A 16 -4.33 -47.09 15.36
C ALA A 16 -3.03 -46.39 15.01
N ALA A 17 -2.61 -46.45 13.76
CA ALA A 17 -1.59 -45.58 13.21
C ALA A 17 -2.22 -44.17 13.10
N GLY A 18 -2.15 -43.39 14.15
CA GLY A 18 -2.35 -41.97 14.08
C GLY A 18 -1.19 -41.38 13.28
N SER A 19 -1.47 -40.91 12.07
CA SER A 19 -0.55 -40.03 11.37
C SER A 19 -0.43 -38.77 12.21
N ALA A 20 0.62 -38.68 13.04
CA ALA A 20 1.05 -37.41 13.60
C ALA A 20 1.59 -36.61 12.41
N PHE A 21 0.78 -35.70 11.85
CA PHE A 21 1.34 -34.61 11.07
C PHE A 21 2.29 -33.90 12.03
N ALA A 22 3.58 -33.92 11.73
CA ALA A 22 4.54 -33.12 12.46
C ALA A 22 4.10 -31.65 12.29
N GLU A 23 3.80 -31.00 13.40
CA GLU A 23 3.56 -29.57 13.42
C GLU A 23 4.85 -28.90 12.91
N VAL A 24 4.76 -28.11 11.85
CA VAL A 24 5.92 -27.43 11.28
C VAL A 24 6.45 -26.47 12.35
N GLU A 25 7.71 -26.62 12.74
CA GLU A 25 8.36 -25.67 13.66
C GLU A 25 8.56 -24.36 12.91
N MET A 26 7.85 -23.30 13.32
CA MET A 26 7.94 -22.00 12.69
C MET A 26 9.27 -21.32 13.00
N ALA A 27 9.83 -20.59 12.03
CA ALA A 27 11.04 -19.78 12.22
C ALA A 27 10.91 -18.80 13.40
N ASN A 28 12.00 -18.60 14.16
CA ASN A 28 12.04 -17.69 15.32
C ASN A 28 12.49 -16.26 14.94
N GLU A 29 12.79 -16.03 13.67
CA GLU A 29 13.17 -14.75 13.11
C GLU A 29 12.51 -14.60 11.75
N MET A 30 12.07 -13.38 11.39
CA MET A 30 11.55 -13.05 10.07
C MET A 30 11.94 -11.64 9.67
N THR A 31 12.11 -11.42 8.37
CA THR A 31 12.38 -10.10 7.78
C THR A 31 11.13 -9.58 7.09
N ILE A 32 10.64 -8.43 7.55
CA ILE A 32 9.52 -7.71 6.95
C ILE A 32 10.04 -6.44 6.29
N VAL A 33 9.70 -6.27 5.02
CA VAL A 33 10.15 -5.14 4.20
C VAL A 33 9.04 -4.10 4.11
N SER A 34 9.38 -2.82 4.22
CA SER A 34 8.45 -1.69 4.21
C SER A 34 9.06 -0.43 3.58
N TRP A 35 8.29 0.66 3.55
CA TRP A 35 8.62 1.94 2.89
C TRP A 35 9.36 2.95 3.78
N GLY A 36 9.64 2.61 5.02
CA GLY A 36 10.35 3.47 5.95
C GLY A 36 9.53 4.61 6.58
N GLY A 37 10.17 5.30 7.52
CA GLY A 37 9.64 6.49 8.18
C GLY A 37 8.34 6.25 8.95
N ALA A 38 7.41 7.20 8.89
CA ALA A 38 6.14 7.15 9.62
C ALA A 38 5.29 5.92 9.23
N TYR A 39 5.37 5.49 7.97
CA TYR A 39 4.64 4.31 7.51
C TYR A 39 5.15 3.02 8.18
N SER A 40 6.45 2.75 8.14
CA SER A 40 7.03 1.60 8.84
C SER A 40 6.80 1.66 10.35
N ASN A 41 6.85 2.87 10.95
CA ASN A 41 6.51 3.04 12.36
C ASN A 41 5.05 2.65 12.64
N SER A 42 4.09 3.03 11.79
CA SER A 42 2.69 2.66 11.97
C SER A 42 2.48 1.15 11.93
N GLN A 43 3.18 0.44 11.05
CA GLN A 43 3.17 -1.03 10.98
C GLN A 43 3.80 -1.67 12.21
N GLN A 44 4.93 -1.14 12.68
CA GLN A 44 5.58 -1.63 13.90
C GLN A 44 4.63 -1.51 15.10
N GLN A 45 3.92 -0.41 15.24
CA GLN A 45 2.98 -0.20 16.35
C GLN A 45 1.73 -1.08 16.24
N ALA A 46 1.17 -1.23 15.04
CA ALA A 46 -0.08 -1.95 14.84
C ALA A 46 0.11 -3.47 14.75
N TYR A 47 1.21 -3.93 14.18
CA TYR A 47 1.43 -5.34 13.82
C TYR A 47 2.67 -5.96 14.46
N HIS A 48 3.87 -5.41 14.19
CA HIS A 48 5.13 -6.06 14.52
C HIS A 48 5.31 -6.21 16.04
N ASN A 49 5.19 -5.12 16.81
CA ASN A 49 5.35 -5.15 18.26
C ASN A 49 4.33 -6.08 18.94
N PRO A 50 3.00 -5.98 18.64
CA PRO A 50 2.02 -6.91 19.19
C PRO A 50 2.25 -8.38 18.79
N TYR A 51 2.74 -8.63 17.58
CA TYR A 51 3.04 -9.98 17.13
C TYR A 51 4.28 -10.55 17.81
N MET A 52 5.35 -9.77 17.95
CA MET A 52 6.55 -10.16 18.71
C MET A 52 6.22 -10.43 20.19
N GLU A 53 5.36 -9.59 20.79
CA GLU A 53 4.90 -9.81 22.17
C GLU A 53 4.09 -11.10 22.31
N LYS A 54 3.23 -11.42 21.35
CA LYS A 54 2.40 -12.63 21.35
C LYS A 54 3.21 -13.90 21.13
N THR A 55 4.21 -13.89 20.25
CA THR A 55 4.86 -15.10 19.73
C THR A 55 6.30 -15.29 20.20
N GLY A 56 6.97 -14.21 20.61
CA GLY A 56 8.40 -14.21 20.92
C GLY A 56 9.32 -14.23 19.69
N VAL A 57 8.78 -14.15 18.46
CA VAL A 57 9.58 -14.07 17.23
C VAL A 57 10.36 -12.75 17.18
N THR A 58 11.52 -12.74 16.53
CA THR A 58 12.26 -11.52 16.21
C THR A 58 11.88 -11.03 14.81
N ILE A 59 11.41 -9.79 14.69
CA ILE A 59 11.16 -9.16 13.39
C ILE A 59 12.31 -8.22 13.05
N ILE A 60 12.94 -8.45 11.91
CA ILE A 60 13.91 -7.55 11.29
C ILE A 60 13.15 -6.66 10.32
N ASN A 61 13.17 -5.33 10.55
CA ASN A 61 12.56 -4.36 9.65
C ASN A 61 13.58 -3.95 8.58
N ASP A 62 13.24 -4.13 7.31
CA ASP A 62 13.98 -3.65 6.13
C ASP A 62 13.15 -2.53 5.47
N GLU A 63 13.77 -1.43 5.07
CA GLU A 63 13.08 -0.27 4.49
C GLU A 63 13.35 -0.15 2.98
N SER A 64 13.36 -1.29 2.27
CA SER A 64 13.74 -1.38 0.86
C SER A 64 12.57 -1.62 -0.10
N SER A 65 11.31 -1.38 0.29
CA SER A 65 10.14 -1.63 -0.58
C SER A 65 10.22 -0.92 -1.94
N ALA A 66 10.81 0.26 -2.00
CA ALA A 66 11.02 0.98 -3.26
C ALA A 66 11.86 0.19 -4.29
N GLU A 67 12.64 -0.78 -3.84
CA GLU A 67 13.48 -1.64 -4.68
C GLU A 67 12.98 -3.09 -4.72
N ALA A 68 11.78 -3.38 -4.20
CA ALA A 68 11.29 -4.74 -3.96
C ALA A 68 11.35 -5.61 -5.22
N VAL A 69 10.83 -5.14 -6.35
CA VAL A 69 10.78 -5.90 -7.60
C VAL A 69 12.19 -6.31 -8.05
N SER A 70 13.13 -5.36 -8.07
CA SER A 70 14.51 -5.63 -8.53
C SER A 70 15.27 -6.55 -7.58
N LYS A 71 15.09 -6.38 -6.27
CA LYS A 71 15.75 -7.21 -5.25
C LYS A 71 15.19 -8.63 -5.23
N LEU A 72 13.86 -8.80 -5.33
CA LEU A 72 13.25 -10.14 -5.39
C LEU A 72 13.68 -10.92 -6.63
N ARG A 73 13.77 -10.25 -7.80
CA ARG A 73 14.35 -10.87 -9.00
C ARG A 73 15.79 -11.35 -8.76
N ALA A 74 16.63 -10.50 -8.19
CA ALA A 74 18.03 -10.85 -7.90
C ALA A 74 18.14 -11.98 -6.86
N MET A 75 17.31 -11.99 -5.82
CA MET A 75 17.27 -13.05 -4.81
C MET A 75 16.82 -14.39 -5.42
N ASN A 76 15.81 -14.35 -6.29
CA ASN A 76 15.31 -15.54 -6.99
C ASN A 76 16.39 -16.11 -7.95
N GLU A 77 17.06 -15.27 -8.72
CA GLU A 77 18.17 -15.68 -9.59
C GLU A 77 19.33 -16.30 -8.79
N ALA A 78 19.59 -15.76 -7.59
CA ALA A 78 20.62 -16.29 -6.70
C ALA A 78 20.19 -17.56 -5.96
N GLY A 79 18.90 -17.94 -6.00
CA GLY A 79 18.32 -19.04 -5.23
C GLY A 79 18.41 -18.82 -3.71
N ASN A 80 18.40 -17.57 -3.26
CA ASN A 80 18.52 -17.21 -1.85
C ASN A 80 17.57 -16.05 -1.49
N ILE A 81 16.34 -16.39 -1.11
CA ILE A 81 15.32 -15.43 -0.65
C ILE A 81 15.56 -15.12 0.83
N THR A 82 15.88 -13.85 1.13
CA THR A 82 16.18 -13.39 2.50
C THR A 82 15.01 -12.64 3.16
N TRP A 83 14.00 -12.30 2.43
CA TRP A 83 12.79 -11.62 2.90
C TRP A 83 11.64 -12.61 3.12
N ASP A 84 10.76 -12.35 4.07
CA ASP A 84 9.63 -13.22 4.42
C ASP A 84 8.27 -12.62 4.05
N VAL A 85 8.10 -11.34 4.31
CA VAL A 85 6.90 -10.55 3.96
C VAL A 85 7.36 -9.23 3.39
N VAL A 86 6.82 -8.83 2.25
CA VAL A 86 7.27 -7.64 1.53
C VAL A 86 6.09 -6.74 1.23
N ASP A 87 6.14 -5.53 1.75
CA ASP A 87 5.16 -4.50 1.50
C ASP A 87 5.41 -3.86 0.12
N VAL A 88 4.39 -3.82 -0.72
CA VAL A 88 4.45 -3.31 -2.09
C VAL A 88 3.13 -2.66 -2.47
N VAL A 89 3.16 -1.76 -3.44
CA VAL A 89 1.94 -1.26 -4.09
C VAL A 89 1.29 -2.36 -4.94
N ALA A 90 -0.02 -2.30 -5.12
CA ALA A 90 -0.77 -3.35 -5.81
C ALA A 90 -0.25 -3.65 -7.24
N ALA A 91 0.15 -2.64 -8.02
CA ALA A 91 0.72 -2.84 -9.36
C ALA A 91 2.04 -3.64 -9.34
N ASP A 92 2.90 -3.41 -8.33
CA ASP A 92 4.14 -4.19 -8.19
C ASP A 92 3.85 -5.62 -7.71
N ALA A 93 2.79 -5.81 -6.89
CA ALA A 93 2.33 -7.15 -6.49
C ALA A 93 1.84 -7.97 -7.69
N LEU A 94 1.01 -7.39 -8.58
CA LEU A 94 0.58 -8.04 -9.82
C LEU A 94 1.77 -8.48 -10.65
N ARG A 95 2.73 -7.57 -10.87
CA ARG A 95 3.96 -7.86 -11.61
C ARG A 95 4.78 -9.00 -11.00
N LEU A 96 4.95 -8.99 -9.68
CA LEU A 96 5.68 -10.06 -8.97
C LEU A 96 4.94 -11.40 -9.03
N CYS A 97 3.60 -11.37 -9.03
CA CYS A 97 2.75 -12.53 -9.20
C CYS A 97 2.92 -13.15 -10.58
N ASP A 98 2.80 -12.34 -11.65
CA ASP A 98 2.95 -12.77 -13.04
C ASP A 98 4.35 -13.35 -13.33
N GLU A 99 5.37 -12.83 -12.68
CA GLU A 99 6.74 -13.35 -12.76
C GLU A 99 6.98 -14.61 -11.92
N GLY A 100 5.99 -15.05 -11.13
CA GLY A 100 6.12 -16.21 -10.22
C GLY A 100 7.07 -15.94 -9.05
N LEU A 101 7.27 -14.68 -8.67
CA LEU A 101 8.14 -14.25 -7.56
C LEU A 101 7.38 -14.08 -6.25
N ALA A 102 6.05 -13.98 -6.31
CA ALA A 102 5.16 -13.96 -5.15
C ALA A 102 4.34 -15.25 -5.08
N MET A 103 3.96 -15.64 -3.87
CA MET A 103 3.12 -16.80 -3.60
C MET A 103 1.65 -16.41 -3.82
N GLU A 104 0.87 -17.31 -4.45
CA GLU A 104 -0.59 -17.20 -4.50
C GLU A 104 -1.21 -17.34 -3.11
N ILE A 105 -2.21 -16.52 -2.81
CA ILE A 105 -2.90 -16.42 -1.52
C ILE A 105 -4.36 -16.83 -1.68
N ASP A 106 -4.77 -17.88 -1.01
CA ASP A 106 -6.18 -18.15 -0.76
C ASP A 106 -6.61 -17.31 0.44
N ALA A 107 -7.35 -16.21 0.17
CA ALA A 107 -7.71 -15.25 1.20
C ALA A 107 -8.55 -15.87 2.32
N ASP A 108 -9.43 -16.82 2.01
CA ASP A 108 -10.33 -17.41 3.01
C ASP A 108 -9.66 -18.49 3.86
N GLU A 109 -8.58 -19.10 3.35
CA GLU A 109 -7.80 -20.11 4.08
C GLU A 109 -6.63 -19.48 4.86
N MET A 110 -6.02 -18.40 4.32
CA MET A 110 -4.74 -17.86 4.80
C MET A 110 -4.86 -16.56 5.57
N LEU A 111 -5.97 -15.82 5.45
CA LEU A 111 -6.19 -14.55 6.14
C LEU A 111 -7.30 -14.68 7.20
N ALA A 112 -7.26 -13.80 8.21
CA ALA A 112 -8.28 -13.84 9.26
C ALA A 112 -9.66 -13.48 8.72
N PRO A 113 -10.73 -14.20 9.09
CA PRO A 113 -12.11 -13.78 8.79
C PRO A 113 -12.49 -12.55 9.61
N ALA A 114 -13.56 -11.83 9.19
CA ALA A 114 -14.11 -10.75 10.01
C ALA A 114 -14.70 -11.30 11.32
N PRO A 115 -14.87 -10.46 12.38
CA PRO A 115 -15.35 -10.92 13.69
C PRO A 115 -16.75 -11.54 13.68
N ASP A 116 -17.58 -11.22 12.70
CA ASP A 116 -18.93 -11.81 12.52
C ASP A 116 -18.92 -13.11 11.70
N GLY A 117 -17.74 -13.54 11.24
CA GLY A 117 -17.54 -14.74 10.44
C GLY A 117 -17.59 -14.51 8.94
N THR A 118 -17.70 -13.27 8.46
CA THR A 118 -17.60 -12.94 7.03
C THR A 118 -16.22 -13.39 6.52
N PRO A 119 -16.13 -14.15 5.41
CA PRO A 119 -14.86 -14.56 4.83
C PRO A 119 -13.96 -13.38 4.47
N ALA A 120 -12.65 -13.58 4.49
CA ALA A 120 -11.70 -12.53 4.16
C ALA A 120 -11.91 -12.01 2.73
N SER A 121 -12.19 -12.89 1.78
CA SER A 121 -12.47 -12.52 0.39
C SER A 121 -13.64 -11.55 0.24
N GLU A 122 -14.69 -11.71 1.02
CA GLU A 122 -15.86 -10.83 1.01
C GLU A 122 -15.57 -9.50 1.74
N ASP A 123 -14.82 -9.55 2.87
CA ASP A 123 -14.54 -8.38 3.71
C ASP A 123 -13.49 -7.44 3.09
N PHE A 124 -12.55 -7.96 2.32
CA PHE A 124 -11.65 -7.15 1.48
C PHE A 124 -12.30 -6.74 0.16
N GLY A 125 -13.19 -7.56 -0.40
CA GLY A 125 -13.90 -7.29 -1.65
C GLY A 125 -12.97 -6.97 -2.82
N ASP A 126 -13.29 -5.90 -3.57
CA ASP A 126 -12.54 -5.49 -4.76
C ASP A 126 -11.09 -5.02 -4.48
N LEU A 127 -10.69 -4.92 -3.21
CA LEU A 127 -9.32 -4.57 -2.84
C LEU A 127 -8.36 -5.77 -2.88
N LEU A 128 -8.87 -7.00 -3.01
CA LEU A 128 -8.07 -8.18 -3.35
C LEU A 128 -7.71 -8.15 -4.83
N VAL A 129 -6.63 -7.45 -5.17
CA VAL A 129 -6.16 -7.26 -6.55
C VAL A 129 -5.23 -8.41 -6.92
N GLY A 130 -5.63 -9.26 -7.88
CA GLY A 130 -4.87 -10.46 -8.29
C GLY A 130 -4.78 -11.53 -7.19
N ASP A 131 -3.96 -12.54 -7.45
CA ASP A 131 -3.92 -13.77 -6.64
C ASP A 131 -2.83 -13.78 -5.57
N CYS A 132 -1.89 -12.82 -5.58
CA CYS A 132 -0.73 -12.81 -4.67
C CYS A 132 -0.73 -11.62 -3.69
N PHE A 133 -1.65 -10.67 -3.83
CA PHE A 133 -1.65 -9.44 -3.04
C PHE A 133 -2.50 -9.56 -1.78
N ILE A 134 -1.95 -9.16 -0.65
CA ILE A 134 -2.63 -9.10 0.65
C ILE A 134 -2.85 -7.63 0.99
N PRO A 135 -4.04 -7.05 0.78
CA PRO A 135 -4.28 -5.63 0.98
C PRO A 135 -4.13 -5.24 2.45
N GLN A 136 -3.51 -4.10 2.72
CA GLN A 136 -3.30 -3.58 4.06
C GLN A 136 -4.01 -2.24 4.24
N ILE A 137 -3.67 -1.26 3.39
CA ILE A 137 -4.19 0.09 3.48
C ILE A 137 -4.65 0.63 2.13
N VAL A 138 -5.56 1.59 2.22
CA VAL A 138 -5.87 2.52 1.13
C VAL A 138 -5.21 3.85 1.47
N TYR A 139 -4.33 4.33 0.59
CA TYR A 139 -3.76 5.66 0.69
C TYR A 139 -4.15 6.49 -0.53
N SER A 140 -3.85 7.76 -0.53
CA SER A 140 -3.98 8.57 -1.73
C SER A 140 -2.77 9.44 -1.98
N THR A 141 -2.43 9.58 -3.26
CA THR A 141 -1.62 10.68 -3.73
C THR A 141 -2.52 11.90 -3.93
N THR A 142 -2.17 13.00 -3.29
CA THR A 142 -2.93 14.24 -3.34
C THR A 142 -2.00 15.46 -3.31
N VAL A 143 -2.54 16.67 -3.29
CA VAL A 143 -1.75 17.91 -3.30
C VAL A 143 -1.88 18.63 -1.97
N GLY A 144 -0.73 18.88 -1.34
CA GLY A 144 -0.61 19.84 -0.24
C GLY A 144 -0.38 21.24 -0.78
N TYR A 145 -0.90 22.27 -0.08
CA TYR A 145 -0.68 23.67 -0.43
C TYR A 145 -0.45 24.54 0.81
N ARG A 146 0.32 25.59 0.65
CA ARG A 146 0.56 26.58 1.73
C ARG A 146 -0.64 27.52 1.86
N THR A 147 -1.34 27.45 3.01
CA THR A 147 -2.53 28.27 3.26
C THR A 147 -2.23 29.76 3.36
N ASP A 148 -1.00 30.14 3.71
CA ASP A 148 -0.53 31.53 3.80
C ASP A 148 0.05 32.05 2.47
N MET A 149 0.18 31.22 1.43
CA MET A 149 0.71 31.61 0.11
C MET A 149 -0.36 31.62 -0.99
N VAL A 150 -1.49 30.94 -0.81
CA VAL A 150 -2.57 30.85 -1.81
C VAL A 150 -3.59 32.02 -1.72
N GLY A 151 -3.36 32.98 -0.83
CA GLY A 151 -4.26 34.13 -0.63
C GLY A 151 -5.59 33.73 0.02
N ASP A 152 -6.63 34.53 -0.25
CA ASP A 152 -7.95 34.35 0.37
C ASP A 152 -8.79 33.24 -0.29
N THR A 153 -8.31 32.64 -1.37
CA THR A 153 -9.04 31.64 -2.15
C THR A 153 -8.23 30.33 -2.20
N PRO A 154 -8.42 29.40 -1.26
CA PRO A 154 -7.77 28.10 -1.31
C PRO A 154 -8.10 27.34 -2.61
N PRO A 155 -7.17 26.53 -3.14
CA PRO A 155 -7.44 25.69 -4.31
C PRO A 155 -8.54 24.66 -4.00
N THR A 156 -9.47 24.51 -4.93
CA THR A 156 -10.58 23.53 -4.84
C THR A 156 -10.57 22.50 -5.96
N SER A 157 -9.66 22.67 -6.93
CA SER A 157 -9.47 21.75 -8.05
C SER A 157 -8.01 21.39 -8.21
N ILE A 158 -7.75 20.14 -8.60
CA ILE A 158 -6.40 19.65 -8.92
C ILE A 158 -5.71 20.52 -9.99
N CYS A 159 -6.50 21.16 -10.86
CA CYS A 159 -5.98 22.02 -11.91
C CYS A 159 -5.35 23.34 -11.42
N ALA A 160 -5.53 23.68 -10.14
CA ALA A 160 -4.75 24.74 -9.48
C ALA A 160 -3.24 24.46 -9.55
N LEU A 161 -2.84 23.20 -9.64
CA LEU A 161 -1.45 22.79 -9.80
C LEU A 161 -0.81 23.41 -11.06
N PHE A 162 -1.60 23.55 -12.14
CA PHE A 162 -1.20 24.08 -13.44
C PHE A 162 -1.46 25.60 -13.59
N ASP A 163 -2.15 26.22 -12.62
CA ASP A 163 -2.45 27.66 -12.64
C ASP A 163 -1.35 28.44 -11.89
N THR A 164 -0.29 28.77 -12.64
CA THR A 164 0.85 29.54 -12.08
C THR A 164 0.57 31.04 -11.97
N GLU A 165 -0.49 31.54 -12.61
CA GLU A 165 -0.92 32.94 -12.51
C GLU A 165 -1.81 33.15 -11.28
N GLY A 166 -2.80 32.26 -11.06
CA GLY A 166 -3.69 32.30 -9.89
C GLY A 166 -2.98 31.94 -8.59
N TYR A 167 -2.02 31.02 -8.66
CA TYR A 167 -1.23 30.55 -7.51
C TYR A 167 0.28 30.66 -7.84
N PRO A 168 0.88 31.86 -7.76
CA PRO A 168 2.28 32.04 -8.11
C PRO A 168 3.22 31.36 -7.10
N GLY A 169 4.31 30.77 -7.61
CA GLY A 169 5.33 30.09 -6.81
C GLY A 169 5.73 28.73 -7.36
N LYS A 170 6.69 28.08 -6.73
CA LYS A 170 7.18 26.77 -7.14
C LYS A 170 6.18 25.65 -6.76
N ARG A 171 6.24 24.56 -7.52
CA ARG A 171 5.53 23.31 -7.27
C ARG A 171 6.52 22.22 -6.89
N ALA A 172 6.05 21.14 -6.28
CA ALA A 172 6.80 19.90 -6.17
C ALA A 172 5.97 18.75 -6.73
N LEU A 173 6.55 17.98 -7.67
CA LEU A 173 5.93 16.81 -8.26
C LEU A 173 6.87 15.61 -8.19
N GLU A 174 6.32 14.42 -8.15
CA GLU A 174 7.13 13.22 -8.16
C GLU A 174 7.82 13.03 -9.51
N LYS A 175 9.09 12.57 -9.49
CA LYS A 175 9.91 12.35 -10.68
C LYS A 175 9.56 11.05 -11.39
N ARG A 176 8.26 10.79 -11.59
CA ARG A 176 7.71 9.67 -12.34
C ARG A 176 6.40 10.06 -13.03
N PRO A 177 5.95 9.31 -14.06
CA PRO A 177 4.75 9.66 -14.81
C PRO A 177 3.44 9.51 -14.03
N ILE A 178 3.36 8.49 -13.17
CA ILE A 178 2.18 8.12 -12.38
C ILE A 178 1.67 9.32 -11.59
N ASN A 179 0.37 9.54 -11.60
CA ASN A 179 -0.37 10.67 -11.04
C ASN A 179 -0.17 11.98 -11.81
N ASN A 180 1.03 12.27 -12.27
CA ASN A 180 1.33 13.51 -12.98
C ASN A 180 0.67 13.55 -14.37
N MET A 181 0.69 12.43 -15.11
CA MET A 181 0.10 12.38 -16.44
C MET A 181 -1.42 12.30 -16.39
N GLU A 182 -1.99 11.61 -15.42
CA GLU A 182 -3.42 11.57 -15.18
C GLU A 182 -3.97 12.98 -14.89
N TRP A 183 -3.36 13.69 -13.94
CA TRP A 183 -3.76 15.06 -13.62
C TRP A 183 -3.52 16.02 -14.76
N ALA A 184 -2.46 15.84 -15.54
CA ALA A 184 -2.22 16.65 -16.72
C ALA A 184 -3.35 16.48 -17.76
N LEU A 185 -3.77 15.26 -18.06
CA LEU A 185 -4.87 14.99 -18.97
C LEU A 185 -6.21 15.52 -18.46
N LEU A 186 -6.53 15.29 -17.18
CA LEU A 186 -7.72 15.86 -16.53
C LEU A 186 -7.77 17.38 -16.72
N CYS A 187 -6.64 18.05 -16.47
CA CYS A 187 -6.54 19.51 -16.55
C CYS A 187 -6.35 20.04 -17.98
N ASP A 188 -6.18 19.16 -18.95
CA ASP A 188 -6.22 19.47 -20.39
C ASP A 188 -7.57 19.11 -21.05
N GLY A 189 -8.56 18.72 -20.22
CA GLY A 189 -9.95 18.54 -20.63
C GLY A 189 -10.35 17.11 -21.02
N VAL A 190 -9.50 16.11 -20.72
CA VAL A 190 -9.86 14.69 -20.88
C VAL A 190 -10.83 14.31 -19.77
N ALA A 191 -11.92 13.63 -20.13
CA ALA A 191 -12.86 13.13 -19.12
C ALA A 191 -12.20 12.06 -18.22
N LYS A 192 -12.55 12.05 -16.95
CA LYS A 192 -11.93 11.18 -15.95
C LYS A 192 -11.92 9.70 -16.35
N ASP A 193 -13.01 9.23 -16.90
CA ASP A 193 -13.18 7.83 -17.31
C ASP A 193 -12.39 7.46 -18.58
N ASP A 194 -11.94 8.45 -19.37
CA ASP A 194 -11.21 8.27 -20.63
C ASP A 194 -9.68 8.40 -20.46
N VAL A 195 -9.19 8.76 -19.25
CA VAL A 195 -7.77 9.10 -19.03
C VAL A 195 -6.84 7.95 -19.41
N TYR A 196 -7.15 6.73 -19.01
CA TYR A 196 -6.28 5.59 -19.30
C TYR A 196 -6.37 5.14 -20.76
N ASP A 197 -7.54 5.20 -21.38
CA ASP A 197 -7.69 4.96 -22.83
C ASP A 197 -6.84 5.95 -23.66
N VAL A 198 -6.76 7.19 -23.21
CA VAL A 198 -5.91 8.22 -23.83
C VAL A 198 -4.43 7.92 -23.57
N LEU A 199 -4.04 7.54 -22.33
CA LEU A 199 -2.66 7.21 -21.98
C LEU A 199 -2.11 5.95 -22.67
N GLU A 200 -2.98 5.04 -23.15
CA GLU A 200 -2.54 3.91 -23.98
C GLU A 200 -1.95 4.35 -25.32
N THR A 201 -2.23 5.57 -25.77
CA THR A 201 -1.78 6.09 -27.07
C THR A 201 -0.55 6.99 -26.96
N ASP A 202 0.32 6.96 -27.97
CA ASP A 202 1.47 7.87 -28.06
C ASP A 202 1.04 9.35 -28.09
N GLU A 203 -0.08 9.66 -28.74
CA GLU A 203 -0.64 10.98 -28.82
C GLU A 203 -1.13 11.48 -27.46
N GLY A 204 -1.80 10.63 -26.69
CA GLY A 204 -2.28 10.98 -25.36
C GLY A 204 -1.14 11.13 -24.37
N GLN A 205 -0.12 10.29 -24.43
CA GLN A 205 1.10 10.45 -23.63
C GLN A 205 1.77 11.79 -23.95
N GLN A 206 1.86 12.17 -25.23
CA GLN A 206 2.44 13.46 -25.63
C GLN A 206 1.57 14.62 -25.13
N GLN A 207 0.24 14.52 -25.21
CA GLN A 207 -0.68 15.53 -24.68
C GLN A 207 -0.45 15.77 -23.18
N ALA A 208 -0.32 14.71 -22.39
CA ALA A 208 0.01 14.82 -20.96
C ALA A 208 1.35 15.51 -20.72
N LEU A 209 2.40 15.15 -21.47
CA LEU A 209 3.72 15.77 -21.39
C LEU A 209 3.70 17.25 -21.81
N ASP A 210 2.94 17.61 -22.84
CA ASP A 210 2.77 19.01 -23.29
C ASP A 210 2.08 19.85 -22.21
N LYS A 211 1.10 19.27 -21.51
CA LYS A 211 0.45 19.94 -20.37
C LYS A 211 1.42 20.12 -19.20
N LEU A 212 2.19 19.11 -18.84
CA LEU A 212 3.24 19.20 -17.80
C LEU A 212 4.33 20.20 -18.19
N ALA A 213 4.66 20.35 -19.47
CA ALA A 213 5.62 21.32 -19.96
C ALA A 213 5.24 22.77 -19.61
N THR A 214 3.95 23.07 -19.46
CA THR A 214 3.46 24.42 -19.10
C THR A 214 3.93 24.89 -17.74
N ILE A 215 4.31 23.97 -16.85
CA ILE A 215 4.76 24.28 -15.48
C ILE A 215 6.18 23.76 -15.18
N LYS A 216 6.83 23.03 -16.11
CA LYS A 216 8.08 22.29 -15.90
C LYS A 216 9.17 23.10 -15.21
N ASP A 217 9.36 24.37 -15.61
CA ASP A 217 10.39 25.26 -15.08
C ASP A 217 10.10 25.73 -13.62
N ASP A 218 8.85 25.57 -13.18
CA ASP A 218 8.41 25.91 -11.83
C ASP A 218 8.30 24.68 -10.91
N VAL A 219 8.67 23.49 -11.39
CA VAL A 219 8.58 22.24 -10.64
C VAL A 219 9.92 21.84 -10.03
N ILE A 220 9.91 21.55 -8.74
CA ILE A 220 10.94 20.77 -8.04
C ILE A 220 10.54 19.29 -8.14
N TRP A 221 11.33 18.51 -8.87
CA TRP A 221 11.07 17.08 -9.08
C TRP A 221 11.67 16.27 -7.95
N TRP A 222 10.80 15.67 -7.11
CA TRP A 222 11.22 14.88 -5.96
C TRP A 222 11.25 13.38 -6.27
N SER A 223 12.05 12.64 -5.48
CA SER A 223 12.15 11.18 -5.57
C SER A 223 11.86 10.48 -4.24
N ALA A 224 11.83 11.22 -3.13
CA ALA A 224 11.50 10.70 -1.82
C ALA A 224 10.21 11.33 -1.29
N GLY A 225 9.25 10.53 -0.85
CA GLY A 225 7.93 11.01 -0.39
C GLY A 225 7.98 12.00 0.79
N ALA A 226 9.13 12.16 1.45
CA ALA A 226 9.36 13.15 2.50
C ALA A 226 9.75 14.55 1.96
N ASP A 227 10.11 14.66 0.68
CA ASP A 227 10.62 15.92 0.12
C ASP A 227 9.53 17.00 0.05
N THR A 228 8.38 16.70 -0.53
CA THR A 228 7.27 17.66 -0.64
C THR A 228 6.77 18.18 0.73
N PRO A 229 6.51 17.33 1.74
CA PRO A 229 6.18 17.78 3.09
C PRO A 229 7.20 18.76 3.65
N GLN A 230 8.49 18.50 3.48
CA GLN A 230 9.55 19.40 3.95
C GLN A 230 9.57 20.71 3.19
N LEU A 231 9.47 20.70 1.85
CA LEU A 231 9.40 21.89 1.02
C LEU A 231 8.19 22.77 1.36
N LEU A 232 7.05 22.15 1.68
CA LEU A 232 5.87 22.86 2.19
C LEU A 232 6.12 23.45 3.56
N ALA A 233 6.71 22.71 4.49
CA ALA A 233 7.01 23.20 5.83
C ALA A 233 7.96 24.41 5.79
N ASP A 234 8.97 24.37 4.94
CA ASP A 234 9.96 25.43 4.77
C ASP A 234 9.44 26.62 3.94
N GLY A 235 8.28 26.49 3.29
CA GLY A 235 7.70 27.55 2.45
C GLY A 235 8.42 27.76 1.12
N GLU A 236 9.15 26.74 0.64
CA GLU A 236 9.88 26.79 -0.64
C GLU A 236 8.95 26.59 -1.85
N ILE A 237 7.80 25.94 -1.64
CA ILE A 237 6.78 25.70 -2.66
C ILE A 237 5.41 26.21 -2.20
N VAL A 238 4.56 26.60 -3.17
CA VAL A 238 3.16 26.97 -2.91
C VAL A 238 2.27 25.75 -2.80
N MET A 239 2.53 24.74 -3.62
CA MET A 239 1.81 23.45 -3.60
C MET A 239 2.65 22.32 -4.18
N GLY A 240 2.31 21.07 -3.81
CA GLY A 240 3.02 19.92 -4.33
C GLY A 240 2.31 18.61 -4.03
N SER A 241 2.54 17.62 -4.90
CA SER A 241 2.01 16.29 -4.75
C SER A 241 2.78 15.50 -3.70
N THR A 242 2.07 14.74 -2.89
CA THR A 242 2.62 13.72 -1.99
C THR A 242 1.48 12.85 -1.44
N TYR A 243 1.80 11.97 -0.51
CA TYR A 243 0.84 11.04 0.10
C TYR A 243 0.09 11.70 1.27
N ASN A 244 -1.23 11.46 1.37
CA ASN A 244 -2.10 12.09 2.37
C ASN A 244 -1.61 11.90 3.81
N GLY A 245 -1.07 10.74 4.18
CA GLY A 245 -0.53 10.50 5.53
C GLY A 245 0.69 11.38 5.85
N ARG A 246 1.51 11.70 4.86
CA ARG A 246 2.65 12.61 5.07
C ARG A 246 2.20 14.07 5.18
N LEU A 247 1.15 14.47 4.46
CA LEU A 247 0.52 15.78 4.64
C LEU A 247 -0.15 15.89 6.00
N PHE A 248 -0.83 14.84 6.48
CA PHE A 248 -1.38 14.81 7.83
C PHE A 248 -0.30 15.12 8.88
N SER A 249 0.87 14.51 8.77
CA SER A 249 1.96 14.78 9.71
C SER A 249 2.39 16.25 9.70
N VAL A 250 2.55 16.86 8.53
CA VAL A 250 2.90 18.29 8.42
C VAL A 250 1.81 19.21 9.00
N ILE A 251 0.55 18.88 8.75
CA ILE A 251 -0.60 19.69 9.19
C ILE A 251 -0.85 19.52 10.68
N GLU A 252 -0.96 18.26 11.15
CA GLU A 252 -1.47 17.97 12.47
C GLU A 252 -0.39 17.73 13.53
N GLU A 253 0.75 17.15 13.18
CA GLU A 253 1.84 16.96 14.13
C GLU A 253 2.75 18.18 14.19
N GLN A 254 3.17 18.68 13.01
CA GLN A 254 4.10 19.82 12.92
C GLN A 254 3.40 21.19 12.95
N LYS A 255 2.06 21.23 12.83
CA LYS A 255 1.23 22.46 12.85
C LYS A 255 1.68 23.52 11.84
N GLN A 256 2.14 23.08 10.66
CA GLN A 256 2.51 23.98 9.59
C GLN A 256 1.24 24.54 8.90
N PRO A 257 1.30 25.76 8.33
CA PRO A 257 0.19 26.36 7.59
C PRO A 257 0.03 25.71 6.21
N VAL A 258 -0.35 24.44 6.21
CA VAL A 258 -0.55 23.61 5.03
C VAL A 258 -1.99 23.10 5.00
N GLY A 259 -2.62 23.13 3.83
CA GLY A 259 -3.91 22.50 3.56
C GLY A 259 -3.73 21.31 2.64
N MET A 260 -4.74 20.43 2.58
CA MET A 260 -4.79 19.25 1.72
C MET A 260 -5.92 19.41 0.71
N LEU A 261 -5.64 19.15 -0.55
CA LEU A 261 -6.61 19.22 -1.66
C LEU A 261 -7.03 17.80 -2.04
N TRP A 262 -8.29 17.46 -1.74
CA TRP A 262 -8.83 16.13 -1.99
C TRP A 262 -9.40 15.93 -3.41
N ASP A 263 -9.55 17.02 -4.18
CA ASP A 263 -10.05 16.94 -5.56
C ASP A 263 -9.09 16.15 -6.44
N ALA A 264 -9.63 15.17 -7.16
CA ALA A 264 -8.89 14.22 -8.00
C ALA A 264 -7.72 13.53 -7.26
N GLN A 265 -7.83 13.35 -5.94
CA GLN A 265 -6.93 12.46 -5.23
C GLN A 265 -6.90 11.08 -5.90
N VAL A 266 -5.73 10.48 -6.01
CA VAL A 266 -5.59 9.16 -6.62
C VAL A 266 -5.51 8.10 -5.53
N PHE A 267 -6.53 7.25 -5.46
CA PHE A 267 -6.50 6.09 -4.58
C PHE A 267 -5.53 5.05 -5.10
N ASP A 268 -4.74 4.52 -4.20
CA ASP A 268 -3.88 3.39 -4.45
C ASP A 268 -3.86 2.46 -3.22
N LEU A 269 -3.46 1.23 -3.45
CA LEU A 269 -3.39 0.19 -2.44
C LEU A 269 -1.95 -0.14 -2.12
N ASP A 270 -1.69 -0.28 -0.84
CA ASP A 270 -0.45 -0.86 -0.33
C ASP A 270 -0.75 -2.08 0.51
N GLY A 271 0.12 -3.06 0.45
CA GLY A 271 -0.10 -4.32 1.14
C GLY A 271 1.09 -5.26 0.97
N TRP A 272 0.89 -6.50 1.33
CA TRP A 272 1.97 -7.47 1.39
C TRP A 272 1.89 -8.50 0.26
N ILE A 273 3.07 -8.98 -0.10
CA ILE A 273 3.27 -10.27 -0.76
C ILE A 273 4.15 -11.17 0.12
N ILE A 274 4.02 -12.48 -0.06
CA ILE A 274 4.95 -13.46 0.46
C ILE A 274 5.81 -13.91 -0.72
N PRO A 275 7.15 -13.80 -0.64
CA PRO A 275 8.02 -14.27 -1.71
C PRO A 275 7.83 -15.77 -1.99
N ALA A 276 7.83 -16.16 -3.26
CA ALA A 276 7.76 -17.56 -3.65
C ALA A 276 9.05 -18.30 -3.25
N GLY A 277 8.92 -19.59 -2.93
CA GLY A 277 10.08 -20.47 -2.68
C GLY A 277 10.71 -20.35 -1.30
N LEU A 278 10.01 -19.79 -0.31
CA LEU A 278 10.47 -19.80 1.08
C LEU A 278 10.60 -21.24 1.63
N PRO A 279 11.57 -21.49 2.52
CA PRO A 279 11.61 -22.72 3.33
C PRO A 279 10.32 -22.88 4.16
N GLU A 280 9.94 -24.13 4.44
CA GLU A 280 8.66 -24.46 5.06
C GLU A 280 8.44 -23.78 6.41
N ASP A 281 9.47 -23.69 7.25
CA ASP A 281 9.46 -23.04 8.56
C ASP A 281 9.27 -21.51 8.46
N ARG A 282 9.91 -20.88 7.48
CA ARG A 282 9.76 -19.43 7.19
C ARG A 282 8.41 -19.13 6.57
N LEU A 283 7.96 -19.97 5.63
CA LEU A 283 6.63 -19.82 5.04
C LEU A 283 5.52 -19.93 6.08
N ALA A 284 5.61 -20.94 6.97
CA ALA A 284 4.65 -21.09 8.05
C ALA A 284 4.61 -19.86 8.98
N ARG A 285 5.78 -19.26 9.26
CA ARG A 285 5.88 -18.02 10.05
C ARG A 285 5.29 -16.82 9.31
N ALA A 286 5.53 -16.67 8.01
CA ALA A 286 4.99 -15.59 7.19
C ALA A 286 3.46 -15.66 7.13
N LEU A 287 2.88 -16.85 6.92
CA LEU A 287 1.43 -17.07 6.91
C LEU A 287 0.79 -16.78 8.28
N ASP A 288 1.38 -17.23 9.39
CA ASP A 288 0.90 -16.91 10.75
C ASP A 288 0.93 -15.39 11.02
N TYR A 289 1.97 -14.71 10.52
CA TYR A 289 2.06 -13.25 10.64
C TYR A 289 0.98 -12.54 9.83
N VAL A 290 0.80 -12.87 8.54
CA VAL A 290 -0.22 -12.18 7.73
C VAL A 290 -1.63 -12.48 8.21
N TYR A 291 -1.90 -13.70 8.71
CA TYR A 291 -3.15 -14.02 9.38
C TYR A 291 -3.40 -13.11 10.60
N PHE A 292 -2.38 -12.90 11.44
CA PHE A 292 -2.47 -12.00 12.59
C PHE A 292 -2.63 -10.53 12.17
N ALA A 293 -1.83 -10.07 11.19
CA ALA A 293 -1.77 -8.68 10.78
C ALA A 293 -3.03 -8.24 10.00
N THR A 294 -3.68 -9.17 9.30
CA THR A 294 -4.93 -8.91 8.57
C THR A 294 -6.19 -9.01 9.44
N ASP A 295 -6.07 -9.27 10.75
CA ASP A 295 -7.21 -9.17 11.66
C ASP A 295 -7.85 -7.79 11.62
N THR A 296 -9.19 -7.75 11.68
CA THR A 296 -9.99 -6.52 11.59
C THR A 296 -9.50 -5.40 12.51
N GLN A 297 -9.18 -5.74 13.78
CA GLN A 297 -8.72 -4.74 14.74
C GLN A 297 -7.30 -4.28 14.42
N ARG A 298 -6.44 -5.18 13.92
CA ARG A 298 -5.05 -4.85 13.59
C ARG A 298 -4.96 -3.85 12.45
N LEU A 299 -5.73 -4.05 11.37
CA LEU A 299 -5.78 -3.09 10.27
C LEU A 299 -6.33 -1.72 10.73
N ALA A 300 -7.35 -1.72 11.59
CA ALA A 300 -7.85 -0.48 12.18
C ALA A 300 -6.83 0.20 13.12
N ASP A 301 -5.99 -0.57 13.82
CA ASP A 301 -4.99 -0.02 14.74
C ASP A 301 -3.90 0.77 14.01
N GLN A 302 -3.58 0.45 12.75
CA GLN A 302 -2.61 1.22 11.97
C GLN A 302 -3.07 2.66 11.74
N SER A 303 -4.38 2.87 11.53
CA SER A 303 -4.94 4.21 11.34
C SER A 303 -4.79 5.13 12.55
N LYS A 304 -4.43 4.60 13.73
CA LYS A 304 -4.09 5.41 14.91
C LYS A 304 -2.73 6.12 14.82
N TRP A 305 -1.89 5.70 13.87
CA TRP A 305 -0.52 6.18 13.72
C TRP A 305 -0.27 6.91 12.41
N ILE A 306 -1.12 6.69 11.40
CA ILE A 306 -1.03 7.31 10.08
C ILE A 306 -2.43 7.40 9.46
N SER A 307 -2.71 8.46 8.72
CA SER A 307 -4.04 8.70 8.14
C SER A 307 -4.27 7.92 6.84
N TYR A 308 -4.04 6.61 6.87
CA TYR A 308 -4.37 5.69 5.78
C TYR A 308 -5.58 4.84 6.16
N GLY A 309 -6.50 4.64 5.20
CA GLY A 309 -7.70 3.84 5.42
C GLY A 309 -7.36 2.35 5.52
N PRO A 310 -7.93 1.59 6.46
CA PRO A 310 -7.76 0.14 6.48
C PRO A 310 -8.41 -0.50 5.27
N ALA A 311 -7.80 -1.54 4.72
CA ALA A 311 -8.28 -2.20 3.50
C ALA A 311 -9.50 -3.12 3.71
N ARG A 312 -9.95 -3.35 4.95
CA ARG A 312 -11.13 -4.19 5.24
C ARG A 312 -12.36 -3.36 5.54
N ALA A 313 -13.51 -3.77 5.02
CA ALA A 313 -14.80 -3.16 5.32
C ALA A 313 -15.13 -3.21 6.83
N SER A 314 -14.84 -4.35 7.48
CA SER A 314 -15.04 -4.52 8.93
C SER A 314 -14.13 -3.64 9.79
N SER A 315 -12.98 -3.19 9.28
CA SER A 315 -12.04 -2.33 10.01
C SER A 315 -12.42 -0.85 9.97
N ALA A 316 -13.07 -0.39 8.89
CA ALA A 316 -13.40 1.03 8.71
C ALA A 316 -14.18 1.65 9.88
N PRO A 317 -15.22 1.00 10.47
CA PRO A 317 -15.94 1.53 11.64
C PRO A 317 -15.11 1.59 12.93
N LEU A 318 -13.95 0.91 12.97
CA LEU A 318 -13.05 0.87 14.12
C LEU A 318 -11.95 1.93 14.08
N VAL A 319 -11.86 2.71 12.98
CA VAL A 319 -10.98 3.87 12.89
C VAL A 319 -11.34 4.83 14.03
N SER A 320 -10.33 5.21 14.81
CA SER A 320 -10.51 5.96 16.03
C SER A 320 -9.61 7.20 16.10
N THR A 321 -9.20 7.61 17.29
CA THR A 321 -8.32 8.77 17.48
C THR A 321 -6.86 8.41 17.28
N HIS A 322 -6.06 9.38 16.80
CA HIS A 322 -4.60 9.27 16.75
C HIS A 322 -4.03 8.97 18.13
N ALA A 323 -3.12 8.01 18.22
CA ALA A 323 -2.64 7.46 19.47
C ALA A 323 -1.96 8.50 20.39
N GLU A 324 -1.27 9.47 19.83
CA GLU A 324 -0.52 10.50 20.56
C GLU A 324 -1.23 11.85 20.58
N LEU A 325 -1.89 12.24 19.47
CA LEU A 325 -2.50 13.57 19.31
C LEU A 325 -3.94 13.65 19.82
N GLY A 326 -4.62 12.50 19.96
CA GLY A 326 -6.04 12.44 20.33
C GLY A 326 -7.00 13.06 19.29
N ILE A 327 -6.54 13.19 18.04
CA ILE A 327 -7.31 13.73 16.92
C ILE A 327 -8.15 12.59 16.33
N GLU A 328 -9.43 12.85 16.04
CA GLU A 328 -10.29 11.94 15.30
C GLU A 328 -9.72 11.69 13.91
N MET A 329 -9.41 10.42 13.58
CA MET A 329 -8.70 10.08 12.34
C MET A 329 -9.60 9.98 11.12
N ALA A 330 -10.88 9.63 11.28
CA ALA A 330 -11.80 9.43 10.16
C ALA A 330 -11.84 10.61 9.17
N PRO A 331 -11.92 11.90 9.59
CA PRO A 331 -11.92 13.03 8.65
C PRO A 331 -10.61 13.24 7.87
N HIS A 332 -9.53 12.57 8.27
CA HIS A 332 -8.22 12.65 7.63
C HIS A 332 -7.94 11.45 6.70
N MET A 333 -8.89 10.51 6.60
CA MET A 333 -8.76 9.35 5.73
C MET A 333 -9.11 9.69 4.28
N PRO A 334 -8.41 9.13 3.30
CA PRO A 334 -8.76 9.32 1.89
C PRO A 334 -10.14 8.72 1.58
N THR A 335 -10.55 7.71 2.34
CA THR A 335 -11.83 6.99 2.22
C THR A 335 -13.00 7.68 2.93
N ASP A 336 -12.78 8.79 3.66
CA ASP A 336 -13.87 9.56 4.22
C ASP A 336 -14.82 10.03 3.10
N PRO A 337 -16.16 9.93 3.24
CA PRO A 337 -17.09 10.30 2.18
C PRO A 337 -16.98 11.75 1.70
N GLU A 338 -16.55 12.69 2.53
CA GLU A 338 -16.33 14.08 2.12
C GLU A 338 -15.06 14.22 1.27
N ASN A 339 -14.00 13.50 1.62
CA ASN A 339 -12.73 13.50 0.92
C ASN A 339 -12.79 12.71 -0.40
N ALA A 340 -13.60 11.65 -0.44
CA ALA A 340 -13.71 10.75 -1.60
C ALA A 340 -14.68 11.22 -2.70
N LYS A 341 -15.28 12.42 -2.60
CA LYS A 341 -16.32 12.90 -3.54
C LYS A 341 -15.88 12.93 -5.01
N ASN A 342 -14.62 13.23 -5.27
CA ASN A 342 -14.07 13.29 -6.62
C ASN A 342 -12.73 12.56 -6.72
N THR A 343 -12.71 11.31 -6.24
CA THR A 343 -11.52 10.45 -6.31
C THR A 343 -11.26 10.02 -7.75
N PHE A 344 -10.00 10.03 -8.14
CA PHE A 344 -9.53 9.38 -9.35
C PHE A 344 -9.08 7.95 -8.99
N LEU A 345 -9.58 6.96 -9.72
CA LEU A 345 -9.23 5.56 -9.47
C LEU A 345 -7.95 5.20 -10.23
N TYR A 346 -6.97 4.71 -9.49
CA TYR A 346 -5.75 4.15 -10.06
C TYR A 346 -6.07 2.87 -10.85
N ASN A 347 -5.51 2.73 -12.03
CA ASN A 347 -5.64 1.51 -12.82
C ASN A 347 -4.37 0.66 -12.69
N TYR A 348 -4.43 -0.36 -11.84
CA TYR A 348 -3.30 -1.25 -11.54
C TYR A 348 -2.83 -2.04 -12.75
N GLU A 349 -3.78 -2.55 -13.58
CA GLU A 349 -3.49 -3.33 -14.77
C GLU A 349 -2.77 -2.46 -15.81
N PHE A 350 -3.29 -1.26 -16.07
CA PHE A 350 -2.64 -0.30 -16.96
C PHE A 350 -1.19 -0.04 -16.54
N TRP A 351 -0.95 0.31 -15.28
CA TRP A 351 0.40 0.61 -14.83
C TRP A 351 1.30 -0.62 -14.66
N ALA A 352 0.74 -1.82 -14.49
CA ALA A 352 1.52 -3.05 -14.55
C ALA A 352 2.07 -3.28 -15.97
N ASP A 353 1.26 -3.00 -17.00
CA ASP A 353 1.60 -3.26 -18.40
C ASP A 353 2.46 -2.15 -19.04
N TYR A 354 2.13 -0.88 -18.81
CA TYR A 354 2.67 0.27 -19.57
C TYR A 354 3.75 1.07 -18.82
N ARG A 355 3.99 0.80 -17.54
CA ARG A 355 4.85 1.62 -16.68
C ARG A 355 6.25 1.83 -17.23
N ASP A 356 6.93 0.77 -17.66
CA ASP A 356 8.34 0.83 -18.07
C ASP A 356 8.51 1.72 -19.33
N ASP A 357 7.60 1.59 -20.30
CA ASP A 357 7.63 2.36 -21.55
C ASP A 357 7.29 3.84 -21.31
N ILE A 358 6.26 4.12 -20.52
CA ILE A 358 5.85 5.49 -20.21
C ILE A 358 6.91 6.18 -19.33
N ASP A 359 7.50 5.46 -18.36
CA ASP A 359 8.57 6.03 -17.52
C ASP A 359 9.80 6.39 -18.37
N ALA A 360 10.21 5.53 -19.30
CA ALA A 360 11.31 5.84 -20.21
C ALA A 360 11.07 7.13 -21.03
N LYS A 361 9.84 7.32 -21.54
CA LYS A 361 9.44 8.55 -22.24
C LYS A 361 9.44 9.77 -21.32
N PHE A 362 8.91 9.62 -20.11
CA PHE A 362 8.85 10.68 -19.12
C PHE A 362 10.26 11.12 -18.68
N GLN A 363 11.17 10.18 -18.41
CA GLN A 363 12.56 10.50 -18.08
C GLN A 363 13.29 11.18 -19.23
N ALA A 364 13.06 10.74 -20.47
CA ALA A 364 13.62 11.38 -21.65
C ALA A 364 13.10 12.82 -21.83
N TRP A 365 11.81 13.07 -21.55
CA TRP A 365 11.20 14.40 -21.55
C TRP A 365 11.75 15.28 -20.42
N LEU A 366 11.97 14.74 -19.23
CA LEU A 366 12.56 15.49 -18.10
C LEU A 366 13.99 15.97 -18.42
N ALA A 367 14.75 15.18 -19.19
CA ALA A 367 16.14 15.49 -19.52
C ALA A 367 16.31 16.59 -20.59
N GLN A 368 15.24 17.00 -21.27
CA GLN A 368 15.23 18.09 -22.27
C GLN A 368 15.14 19.46 -21.60
#